data_38b6ef741034593ee7cc2fe7dfa4cae4
#
_entry.id   38b6ef741034593ee7cc2fe7dfa4cae4
#
_cell.length_a   1.000
_cell.length_b   1.000
_cell.length_c   1.000
_cell.angle_alpha   90.00
_cell.angle_beta   90.00
_cell.angle_gamma   90.00
#
_symmetry.space_group_name_H-M   'P 1'
#
loop_
_entity.id
_entity.type
_entity.pdbx_description
1 polymer ?
#
loop_
_entity_poly.entity_id
_entity_poly.type
_entity_poly.pdbx_seq_one_letter_code
_entity_poly.pdbx_strand_id
1 'polypeptide(L)'
;MKYTIKNPDYELSPYSGMTREHWIDVCYFLLEGVFSHIKDFNDPIVFPRYDTEVSYPRPNDPEWRHGSERFEGLARTLLVAAPLMKNHPDAVVNGYKLRDYYSNQILLSIDPATKSYFGRLKDILKAPGRQ
;
A
#
# COMPACT_ATOMS: atom_id res chain seq x y z
N MET A 1 -12.25 10.98 7.92
CA MET A 1 -12.82 11.89 6.89
C MET A 1 -12.78 11.13 5.58
N LYS A 2 -13.88 11.03 4.87
CA LYS A 2 -13.93 10.22 3.64
C LYS A 2 -13.61 11.11 2.45
N TYR A 3 -12.54 10.82 1.76
CA TYR A 3 -12.16 11.53 0.54
C TYR A 3 -13.06 11.14 -0.62
N THR A 4 -13.39 12.12 -1.46
CA THR A 4 -14.15 11.91 -2.71
C THR A 4 -13.35 12.48 -3.86
N ILE A 5 -13.37 11.78 -4.99
CA ILE A 5 -12.75 12.28 -6.23
C ILE A 5 -13.72 13.29 -6.84
N LYS A 6 -13.24 14.51 -7.07
CA LYS A 6 -14.00 15.55 -7.76
C LYS A 6 -14.22 15.19 -9.23
N ASN A 7 -15.28 15.69 -9.82
CA ASN A 7 -15.51 15.54 -11.26
C ASN A 7 -14.39 16.19 -12.07
N PRO A 8 -14.02 15.62 -13.22
CA PRO A 8 -13.09 16.25 -14.14
C PRO A 8 -13.55 17.64 -14.58
N ASP A 9 -12.63 18.57 -14.69
CA ASP A 9 -12.84 19.93 -15.16
C ASP A 9 -11.97 20.19 -16.39
N TYR A 10 -12.57 20.07 -17.56
CA TYR A 10 -11.87 20.21 -18.83
C TYR A 10 -11.61 21.66 -19.23
N GLU A 11 -12.18 22.65 -18.55
CA GLU A 11 -11.83 24.06 -18.72
C GLU A 11 -10.48 24.36 -18.04
N LEU A 12 -10.26 23.81 -16.84
CA LEU A 12 -8.99 23.95 -16.10
C LEU A 12 -7.88 23.04 -16.64
N SER A 13 -8.24 21.86 -17.15
CA SER A 13 -7.28 20.89 -17.66
C SER A 13 -7.81 20.21 -18.92
N PRO A 14 -7.55 20.76 -20.14
CA PRO A 14 -8.19 20.32 -21.38
C PRO A 14 -7.92 18.85 -21.76
N TYR A 15 -6.81 18.27 -21.32
CA TYR A 15 -6.41 16.90 -21.69
C TYR A 15 -6.94 15.82 -20.77
N SER A 16 -6.97 16.08 -19.47
CA SER A 16 -7.33 15.06 -18.45
C SER A 16 -8.56 15.43 -17.63
N GLY A 17 -8.96 16.69 -17.64
CA GLY A 17 -9.94 17.22 -16.70
C GLY A 17 -9.46 17.25 -15.24
N MET A 18 -8.18 16.90 -15.01
CA MET A 18 -7.62 16.73 -13.66
C MET A 18 -6.49 17.72 -13.43
N THR A 19 -6.66 18.58 -12.43
CA THR A 19 -5.60 19.45 -11.91
C THR A 19 -4.73 18.71 -10.92
N ARG A 20 -3.64 19.33 -10.46
CA ARG A 20 -2.79 18.79 -9.38
C ARG A 20 -3.59 18.50 -8.11
N GLU A 21 -4.56 19.35 -7.76
CA GLU A 21 -5.40 19.16 -6.58
C GLU A 21 -6.28 17.91 -6.69
N HIS A 22 -6.85 17.66 -7.86
CA HIS A 22 -7.59 16.43 -8.13
C HIS A 22 -6.70 15.19 -7.90
N TRP A 23 -5.47 15.21 -8.39
CA TRP A 23 -4.53 14.09 -8.20
C TRP A 23 -4.14 13.90 -6.73
N ILE A 24 -4.03 14.97 -5.96
CA ILE A 24 -3.81 14.88 -4.51
C ILE A 24 -5.03 14.22 -3.84
N ASP A 25 -6.25 14.65 -4.18
CA ASP A 25 -7.48 14.02 -3.67
C ASP A 25 -7.55 12.53 -4.04
N VAL A 26 -7.16 12.15 -5.26
CA VAL A 26 -7.07 10.75 -5.71
C VAL A 26 -6.07 9.96 -4.85
N CYS A 27 -4.90 10.53 -4.54
CA CYS A 27 -3.92 9.87 -3.66
C CYS A 27 -4.51 9.60 -2.26
N TYR A 28 -5.18 10.58 -1.67
CA TYR A 28 -5.84 10.40 -0.38
C TYR A 28 -6.97 9.36 -0.46
N PHE A 29 -7.78 9.40 -1.50
CA PHE A 29 -8.87 8.43 -1.71
C PHE A 29 -8.34 6.99 -1.78
N LEU A 30 -7.31 6.75 -2.58
CA LEU A 30 -6.68 5.42 -2.72
C LEU A 30 -6.07 4.95 -1.41
N LEU A 31 -5.34 5.83 -0.72
CA LEU A 31 -4.71 5.50 0.57
C LEU A 31 -5.76 5.29 1.68
N GLU A 32 -6.87 6.01 1.68
CA GLU A 32 -7.97 5.77 2.61
C GLU A 32 -8.53 4.35 2.45
N GLY A 33 -8.70 3.88 1.21
CA GLY A 33 -9.06 2.50 0.92
C GLY A 33 -8.05 1.50 1.47
N VAL A 34 -6.76 1.73 1.24
CA VAL A 34 -5.67 0.89 1.78
C VAL A 34 -5.70 0.86 3.31
N PHE A 35 -5.71 2.03 3.94
CA PHE A 35 -5.64 2.17 5.39
C PHE A 35 -6.92 1.75 6.12
N SER A 36 -8.03 1.53 5.41
CA SER A 36 -9.25 0.97 5.99
C SER A 36 -9.05 -0.48 6.47
N HIS A 37 -8.07 -1.18 5.95
CA HIS A 37 -7.73 -2.57 6.30
C HIS A 37 -6.66 -2.68 7.39
N ILE A 38 -6.04 -1.58 7.79
CA ILE A 38 -5.01 -1.53 8.83
C ILE A 38 -5.69 -1.28 10.17
N LYS A 39 -5.48 -2.19 11.13
CA LYS A 39 -6.09 -2.13 12.47
C LYS A 39 -5.10 -1.66 13.53
N ASP A 40 -3.83 -1.91 13.31
CA ASP A 40 -2.74 -1.58 14.23
C ASP A 40 -1.59 -0.95 13.46
N PHE A 41 -0.83 -0.05 14.11
CA PHE A 41 0.30 0.66 13.50
C PHE A 41 1.40 -0.27 12.97
N ASN A 42 1.51 -1.47 13.54
CA ASN A 42 2.48 -2.49 13.14
C ASN A 42 1.92 -3.51 12.13
N ASP A 43 0.66 -3.36 11.71
CA ASP A 43 0.08 -4.26 10.72
C ASP A 43 0.71 -4.04 9.34
N PRO A 44 1.09 -5.11 8.61
CA PRO A 44 1.48 -5.00 7.21
C PRO A 44 0.28 -4.62 6.34
N ILE A 45 0.57 -4.08 5.16
CA ILE A 45 -0.46 -3.81 4.15
C ILE A 45 -0.80 -5.12 3.44
N VAL A 46 -1.89 -5.74 3.88
CA VAL A 46 -2.46 -6.96 3.31
C VAL A 46 -3.95 -6.75 3.11
N PHE A 47 -4.44 -7.08 1.92
CA PHE A 47 -5.84 -6.88 1.58
C PHE A 47 -6.69 -8.13 1.89
N PRO A 48 -7.99 -7.94 2.23
CA PRO A 48 -8.89 -9.07 2.41
C PRO A 48 -9.04 -9.85 1.12
N ARG A 49 -9.34 -11.14 1.25
CA ARG A 49 -9.58 -12.06 0.15
C ARG A 49 -11.03 -12.46 0.09
N TYR A 50 -11.52 -12.65 -1.11
CA TYR A 50 -12.87 -13.10 -1.37
C TYR A 50 -12.82 -14.51 -1.95
N ASP A 51 -13.71 -15.40 -1.52
CA ASP A 51 -13.74 -16.82 -1.90
C ASP A 51 -13.97 -17.05 -3.40
N THR A 52 -14.52 -16.06 -4.09
CA THR A 52 -14.83 -16.12 -5.53
C THR A 52 -13.64 -15.69 -6.41
N GLU A 53 -12.54 -15.22 -5.82
CA GLU A 53 -11.41 -14.68 -6.55
C GLU A 53 -10.23 -15.63 -6.52
N VAL A 54 -9.46 -15.67 -7.64
CA VAL A 54 -8.17 -16.33 -7.67
C VAL A 54 -7.16 -15.42 -6.98
N SER A 55 -7.04 -15.58 -5.67
CA SER A 55 -6.14 -14.75 -4.86
C SER A 55 -4.98 -15.57 -4.29
N TYR A 56 -3.80 -14.97 -4.30
CA TYR A 56 -2.58 -15.53 -3.71
C TYR A 56 -2.00 -14.55 -2.68
N PRO A 57 -1.32 -15.06 -1.64
CA PRO A 57 -1.20 -16.45 -1.24
C PRO A 57 -2.48 -17.03 -0.64
N ARG A 58 -2.65 -18.35 -0.72
CA ARG A 58 -3.69 -19.09 0.03
C ARG A 58 -3.20 -19.37 1.45
N PRO A 59 -4.08 -19.67 2.42
CA PRO A 59 -3.67 -19.91 3.81
C PRO A 59 -2.55 -20.96 3.99
N ASN A 60 -2.54 -21.98 3.15
CA ASN A 60 -1.58 -23.08 3.19
C ASN A 60 -0.39 -22.90 2.21
N ASP A 61 -0.29 -21.75 1.57
CA ASP A 61 0.85 -21.49 0.68
C ASP A 61 2.14 -21.29 1.47
N PRO A 62 3.31 -21.56 0.86
CA PRO A 62 4.60 -21.36 1.50
C PRO A 62 4.80 -19.92 1.98
N GLU A 63 5.53 -19.74 3.10
CA GLU A 63 5.76 -18.44 3.74
C GLU A 63 6.36 -17.38 2.79
N TRP A 64 7.18 -17.77 1.82
CA TRP A 64 7.72 -16.83 0.85
C TRP A 64 6.64 -16.13 0.00
N ARG A 65 5.47 -16.78 -0.23
CA ARG A 65 4.33 -16.15 -0.92
C ARG A 65 3.67 -15.09 -0.04
N HIS A 66 3.50 -15.39 1.25
CA HIS A 66 3.01 -14.42 2.23
C HIS A 66 3.98 -13.24 2.40
N GLY A 67 5.29 -13.52 2.38
CA GLY A 67 6.32 -12.47 2.36
C GLY A 67 6.24 -11.58 1.11
N SER A 68 6.02 -12.19 -0.07
CA SER A 68 5.83 -11.43 -1.31
C SER A 68 4.58 -10.54 -1.27
N GLU A 69 3.48 -11.01 -0.69
CA GLU A 69 2.26 -10.22 -0.51
C GLU A 69 2.51 -8.98 0.36
N ARG A 70 3.18 -9.16 1.51
CA ARG A 70 3.55 -8.06 2.41
C ARG A 70 4.47 -7.05 1.71
N PHE A 71 5.46 -7.54 0.97
CA PHE A 71 6.34 -6.69 0.16
C PHE A 71 5.57 -5.91 -0.90
N GLU A 72 4.70 -6.57 -1.67
CA GLU A 72 3.92 -5.92 -2.73
C GLU A 72 2.94 -4.89 -2.16
N GLY A 73 2.30 -5.20 -1.03
CA GLY A 73 1.42 -4.26 -0.35
C GLY A 73 2.15 -2.96 0.02
N LEU A 74 3.33 -3.08 0.62
CA LEU A 74 4.15 -1.92 0.98
C LEU A 74 4.67 -1.18 -0.27
N ALA A 75 5.29 -1.91 -1.22
CA ALA A 75 5.95 -1.30 -2.37
C ALA A 75 4.96 -0.59 -3.31
N ARG A 76 3.84 -1.22 -3.63
CA ARG A 76 2.84 -0.66 -4.54
C ARG A 76 2.14 0.57 -3.96
N THR A 77 1.79 0.53 -2.68
CA THR A 77 1.14 1.67 -2.03
C THR A 77 2.10 2.83 -1.78
N LEU A 78 3.40 2.55 -1.61
CA LEU A 78 4.42 3.58 -1.48
C LEU A 78 4.57 4.43 -2.75
N LEU A 79 4.27 3.89 -3.95
CA LEU A 79 4.25 4.66 -5.19
C LEU A 79 3.23 5.81 -5.15
N VAL A 80 2.12 5.62 -4.44
CA VAL A 80 1.11 6.67 -4.21
C VAL A 80 1.47 7.55 -3.02
N ALA A 81 1.93 6.94 -1.93
CA ALA A 81 2.20 7.64 -0.68
C ALA A 81 3.45 8.54 -0.74
N ALA A 82 4.53 8.11 -1.42
CA ALA A 82 5.79 8.83 -1.43
C ALA A 82 5.68 10.25 -2.05
N PRO A 83 5.08 10.44 -3.24
CA PRO A 83 4.90 11.78 -3.79
C PRO A 83 3.94 12.64 -2.94
N LEU A 84 2.93 12.02 -2.31
CA LEU A 84 2.06 12.72 -1.38
C LEU A 84 2.83 13.21 -0.15
N MET A 85 3.59 12.33 0.50
CA MET A 85 4.41 12.68 1.68
C MET A 85 5.51 13.71 1.36
N LYS A 86 6.03 13.72 0.13
CA LYS A 86 7.03 14.73 -0.30
C LYS A 86 6.42 16.14 -0.29
N ASN A 87 5.17 16.28 -0.71
CA ASN A 87 4.50 17.57 -0.82
C ASN A 87 3.68 17.93 0.45
N HIS A 88 3.25 16.90 1.18
CA HIS A 88 2.46 17.01 2.41
C HIS A 88 3.08 16.11 3.49
N PRO A 89 4.19 16.54 4.13
CA PRO A 89 4.95 15.72 5.10
C PRO A 89 4.14 15.34 6.34
N ASP A 90 3.08 16.07 6.63
CA ASP A 90 2.17 15.83 7.76
C ASP A 90 0.87 15.11 7.35
N ALA A 91 0.83 14.53 6.14
CA ALA A 91 -0.35 13.82 5.67
C ALA A 91 -0.75 12.68 6.62
N VAL A 92 -2.04 12.67 6.99
CA VAL A 92 -2.67 11.68 7.87
C VAL A 92 -3.82 11.02 7.13
N VAL A 93 -3.90 9.69 7.17
CA VAL A 93 -4.99 8.89 6.60
C VAL A 93 -5.45 7.89 7.65
N ASN A 94 -6.76 7.85 7.91
CA ASN A 94 -7.37 7.00 8.94
C ASN A 94 -6.67 7.08 10.32
N GLY A 95 -6.21 8.27 10.71
CA GLY A 95 -5.52 8.49 11.97
C GLY A 95 -4.02 8.14 11.98
N TYR A 96 -3.48 7.58 10.89
CA TYR A 96 -2.06 7.27 10.75
C TYR A 96 -1.33 8.39 9.99
N LYS A 97 -0.26 8.94 10.59
CA LYS A 97 0.68 9.80 9.86
C LYS A 97 1.45 8.92 8.88
N LEU A 98 1.28 9.18 7.58
CA LEU A 98 1.80 8.32 6.52
C LEU A 98 3.30 8.08 6.64
N ARG A 99 4.07 9.15 6.88
CA ARG A 99 5.52 9.09 7.00
C ARG A 99 5.96 8.12 8.11
N ASP A 100 5.31 8.21 9.27
CA ASP A 100 5.67 7.41 10.43
C ASP A 100 5.30 5.94 10.20
N TYR A 101 4.11 5.70 9.63
CA TYR A 101 3.66 4.35 9.30
C TYR A 101 4.59 3.68 8.27
N TYR A 102 4.86 4.31 7.13
CA TYR A 102 5.72 3.71 6.09
C TYR A 102 7.16 3.52 6.57
N SER A 103 7.73 4.47 7.32
CA SER A 103 9.06 4.32 7.91
C SER A 103 9.11 3.13 8.88
N ASN A 104 8.08 2.97 9.73
CA ASN A 104 7.96 1.84 10.65
C ASN A 104 7.83 0.52 9.87
N GLN A 105 6.97 0.45 8.85
CA GLN A 105 6.79 -0.76 8.07
C GLN A 105 8.07 -1.20 7.33
N ILE A 106 8.87 -0.26 6.83
CA ILE A 106 10.18 -0.59 6.23
C ILE A 106 11.10 -1.25 7.28
N LEU A 107 11.15 -0.71 8.49
CA LEU A 107 11.97 -1.31 9.56
C LEU A 107 11.44 -2.69 9.98
N LEU A 108 10.13 -2.84 10.17
CA LEU A 108 9.52 -4.11 10.54
C LEU A 108 9.67 -5.19 9.45
N SER A 109 9.74 -4.79 8.20
CA SER A 109 9.81 -5.71 7.06
C SER A 109 11.13 -6.50 6.97
N ILE A 110 12.18 -6.02 7.59
CA ILE A 110 13.51 -6.66 7.62
C ILE A 110 13.77 -7.42 8.93
N ASP A 111 12.90 -7.31 9.92
CA ASP A 111 13.01 -7.99 11.21
C ASP A 111 12.22 -9.31 11.21
N PRO A 112 12.90 -10.49 11.28
CA PRO A 112 12.24 -11.80 11.28
C PRO A 112 11.26 -12.04 12.44
N ALA A 113 11.34 -11.27 13.51
CA ALA A 113 10.45 -11.40 14.67
C ALA A 113 9.09 -10.72 14.48
N THR A 114 8.90 -10.01 13.39
CA THR A 114 7.69 -9.21 13.14
C THR A 114 6.72 -9.87 12.16
N LYS A 115 5.44 -9.54 12.26
CA LYS A 115 4.41 -9.98 11.31
C LYS A 115 4.53 -9.33 9.92
N SER A 116 5.32 -8.27 9.80
CA SER A 116 5.57 -7.54 8.55
C SER A 116 6.78 -8.06 7.78
N TYR A 117 7.51 -9.04 8.32
CA TYR A 117 8.71 -9.59 7.70
C TYR A 117 8.47 -10.13 6.30
N PHE A 118 9.29 -9.72 5.33
CA PHE A 118 9.16 -10.14 3.92
C PHE A 118 9.76 -11.52 3.62
N GLY A 119 10.60 -12.02 4.51
CA GLY A 119 11.43 -13.18 4.21
C GLY A 119 12.77 -12.78 3.58
N ARG A 120 13.63 -13.77 3.37
CA ARG A 120 14.93 -13.56 2.74
C ARG A 120 14.79 -13.59 1.22
N LEU A 121 15.45 -12.67 0.53
CA LEU A 121 15.44 -12.60 -0.94
C LEU A 121 15.83 -13.94 -1.60
N LYS A 122 16.80 -14.65 -1.03
CA LYS A 122 17.23 -15.96 -1.52
C LYS A 122 16.12 -17.03 -1.48
N ASP A 123 15.19 -16.93 -0.56
CA ASP A 123 14.07 -17.87 -0.46
C ASP A 123 12.97 -17.53 -1.48
N ILE A 124 12.79 -16.25 -1.76
CA ILE A 124 11.89 -15.75 -2.82
C ILE A 124 12.41 -16.11 -4.21
N LEU A 125 13.73 -15.99 -4.44
CA LEU A 125 14.35 -16.28 -5.74
C LEU A 125 14.39 -17.78 -6.07
N LYS A 126 14.31 -18.66 -5.07
CA LYS A 126 14.24 -20.12 -5.27
C LYS A 126 12.83 -20.64 -5.56
N ALA A 127 11.85 -19.77 -5.62
CA ALA A 127 10.48 -20.17 -5.88
C ALA A 127 10.34 -20.82 -7.28
N PRO A 128 9.68 -21.99 -7.39
CA PRO A 128 9.43 -22.63 -8.67
C PRO A 128 8.68 -21.69 -9.62
N GLY A 129 9.18 -21.54 -10.86
CA GLY A 129 8.54 -20.71 -11.89
C GLY A 129 9.08 -19.28 -12.03
N ARG A 130 10.10 -18.89 -11.26
CA ARG A 130 10.88 -17.66 -11.50
C ARG A 130 12.28 -18.03 -12.00
N GLN A 131 12.35 -18.48 -13.24
CA GLN A 131 13.60 -18.57 -14.02
C GLN A 131 13.60 -17.46 -15.06
#